data_c9abcb2670cb10061e66b2bfed0c1847
#
_entry.id   c9abcb2670cb10061e66b2bfed0c1847
#
_cell.length_a   1.000
_cell.length_b   1.000
_cell.length_c   1.000
_cell.angle_alpha   90.00
_cell.angle_beta   90.00
_cell.angle_gamma   90.00
#
_symmetry.space_group_name_H-M   'P 1'
#
loop_
_entity.id
_entity.type
_entity.pdbx_description
1 polymer ?
#
loop_
_entity_poly.entity_id
_entity_poly.type
_entity_poly.pdbx_seq_one_letter_code
_entity_poly.pdbx_strand_id
1 'polypeptide(L)'
;RAKAIRGGEVFWTEDYSVINKINESLAEINETLAEESDLIAAENKLKEQRSKIEEQNNLYKGIFAVLRPHLKKIKKCFAKAISEEEKEEALRLAVVYGVYLKRRSNFAMLAKNGQVQLSELLYAIRESTDALSFYGAAASVIFEGDGTALIGQVTFLYEFFEDCIESALPDLSACLVRLSVNNGLLHCRIALDNARESIPENWRSRECEKLGASVRLQIQDETLYATLSFGEREAIV
;
A
#
# COMPACT_ATOMS: atom_id res chain seq x y z
N ARG A 1 28.38 70.42 8.55
CA ARG A 1 27.34 70.93 9.46
C ARG A 1 27.72 72.35 9.86
N ALA A 2 26.74 73.21 10.14
CA ALA A 2 26.91 74.59 10.63
C ALA A 2 26.15 74.78 11.93
N LYS A 3 26.75 75.55 12.88
CA LYS A 3 26.09 75.95 14.12
C LYS A 3 26.39 77.37 14.43
N ALA A 4 25.36 78.18 14.60
CA ALA A 4 25.48 79.57 15.00
C ALA A 4 26.01 79.64 16.47
N ILE A 5 27.04 80.52 16.68
CA ILE A 5 27.62 80.83 17.98
C ILE A 5 27.62 82.32 18.19
N ARG A 6 27.82 82.77 19.43
CA ARG A 6 27.90 84.23 19.78
C ARG A 6 29.09 84.83 19.05
N GLY A 7 28.79 85.63 18.00
CA GLY A 7 29.83 86.32 17.21
C GLY A 7 30.21 85.71 15.86
N GLY A 8 29.46 84.64 15.39
CA GLY A 8 29.67 84.07 14.07
C GLY A 8 29.05 82.70 13.91
N GLU A 9 29.44 81.99 12.84
CA GLU A 9 29.03 80.61 12.58
C GLU A 9 30.29 79.71 12.54
N VAL A 10 30.18 78.52 13.10
CA VAL A 10 31.19 77.48 13.05
C VAL A 10 30.75 76.42 12.07
N PHE A 11 31.60 76.16 11.06
CA PHE A 11 31.43 75.09 10.09
C PHE A 11 32.43 73.99 10.44
N TRP A 12 31.94 72.73 10.44
CA TRP A 12 32.80 71.56 10.52
C TRP A 12 32.38 70.56 9.47
N THR A 13 33.32 69.87 8.90
CA THR A 13 33.12 68.78 7.99
C THR A 13 33.33 67.47 8.75
N GLU A 14 32.42 66.56 8.59
CA GLU A 14 32.56 65.19 9.08
C GLU A 14 32.85 64.31 7.86
N ASP A 15 33.89 63.46 7.96
CA ASP A 15 34.22 62.52 6.94
C ASP A 15 33.44 61.23 7.11
N TYR A 16 32.46 61.00 6.21
CA TYR A 16 31.61 59.81 6.17
C TYR A 16 32.11 58.75 5.23
N SER A 17 33.30 58.93 4.62
CA SER A 17 33.82 58.05 3.58
C SER A 17 33.93 56.58 4.07
N VAL A 18 34.33 56.33 5.33
CA VAL A 18 34.42 55.02 5.95
C VAL A 18 33.06 54.40 6.17
N ILE A 19 32.09 55.22 6.62
CA ILE A 19 30.72 54.76 6.86
C ILE A 19 30.05 54.39 5.54
N ASN A 20 30.25 55.19 4.49
CA ASN A 20 29.69 54.91 3.18
C ASN A 20 30.28 53.59 2.61
N LYS A 21 31.59 53.36 2.72
CA LYS A 21 32.21 52.11 2.28
C LYS A 21 31.67 50.90 3.05
N ILE A 22 31.45 51.04 4.39
CA ILE A 22 30.84 49.96 5.18
C ILE A 22 29.41 49.70 4.71
N ASN A 23 28.63 50.70 4.46
CA ASN A 23 27.26 50.58 3.96
C ASN A 23 27.20 49.91 2.58
N GLU A 24 28.11 50.26 1.69
CA GLU A 24 28.23 49.60 0.38
C GLU A 24 28.58 48.12 0.53
N SER A 25 29.60 47.78 1.37
CA SER A 25 29.96 46.40 1.62
C SER A 25 28.85 45.63 2.30
N LEU A 26 28.05 46.22 3.21
CA LEU A 26 26.88 45.61 3.80
C LEU A 26 25.76 45.36 2.78
N ALA A 27 25.59 46.27 1.81
CA ALA A 27 24.61 46.08 0.73
C ALA A 27 25.01 44.89 -0.16
N GLU A 28 26.29 44.78 -0.55
CA GLU A 28 26.82 43.67 -1.34
C GLU A 28 26.69 42.33 -0.62
N ILE A 29 27.01 42.29 0.69
CA ILE A 29 26.87 41.07 1.49
C ILE A 29 25.40 40.67 1.60
N ASN A 30 24.47 41.60 1.82
CA ASN A 30 23.05 41.33 1.91
C ASN A 30 22.49 40.81 0.57
N GLU A 31 22.95 41.33 -0.56
CA GLU A 31 22.58 40.85 -1.89
C GLU A 31 23.07 39.41 -2.12
N THR A 32 24.36 39.14 -1.79
CA THR A 32 24.94 37.79 -1.87
C THR A 32 24.18 36.79 -0.98
N LEU A 33 23.85 37.19 0.27
CA LEU A 33 23.09 36.33 1.20
C LEU A 33 21.67 36.06 0.69
N ALA A 34 21.02 37.03 0.03
CA ALA A 34 19.72 36.83 -0.57
C ALA A 34 19.78 35.82 -1.73
N GLU A 35 20.78 35.96 -2.61
CA GLU A 35 21.01 35.01 -3.71
C GLU A 35 21.31 33.59 -3.21
N GLU A 36 22.16 33.44 -2.19
CA GLU A 36 22.45 32.13 -1.58
C GLU A 36 21.21 31.54 -0.93
N SER A 37 20.38 32.34 -0.25
CA SER A 37 19.13 31.90 0.34
C SER A 37 18.14 31.37 -0.70
N ASP A 38 18.02 32.06 -1.84
CA ASP A 38 17.15 31.67 -2.94
C ASP A 38 17.65 30.36 -3.60
N LEU A 39 18.96 30.21 -3.75
CA LEU A 39 19.59 28.98 -4.27
C LEU A 39 19.31 27.80 -3.33
N ILE A 40 19.50 27.98 -2.02
CA ILE A 40 19.20 26.93 -1.02
C ILE A 40 17.72 26.55 -1.04
N ALA A 41 16.83 27.53 -1.15
CA ALA A 41 15.39 27.27 -1.26
C ALA A 41 15.05 26.46 -2.52
N ALA A 42 15.65 26.80 -3.65
CA ALA A 42 15.49 26.09 -4.92
C ALA A 42 16.04 24.65 -4.85
N GLU A 43 17.22 24.46 -4.27
CA GLU A 43 17.80 23.14 -4.05
C GLU A 43 16.95 22.25 -3.13
N ASN A 44 16.44 22.81 -2.03
CA ASN A 44 15.56 22.09 -1.11
C ASN A 44 14.27 21.65 -1.80
N LYS A 45 13.66 22.52 -2.60
CA LYS A 45 12.47 22.19 -3.40
C LYS A 45 12.75 21.08 -4.40
N LEU A 46 13.90 21.13 -5.10
CA LEU A 46 14.29 20.09 -6.04
C LEU A 46 14.55 18.75 -5.34
N LYS A 47 15.20 18.77 -4.17
CA LYS A 47 15.46 17.59 -3.35
C LYS A 47 14.17 16.96 -2.86
N GLU A 48 13.19 17.76 -2.45
CA GLU A 48 11.87 17.29 -2.05
C GLU A 48 11.12 16.62 -3.22
N GLN A 49 11.17 17.25 -4.41
CA GLN A 49 10.56 16.66 -5.61
C GLN A 49 11.22 15.33 -6.00
N ARG A 50 12.56 15.24 -5.96
CA ARG A 50 13.28 14.00 -6.23
C ARG A 50 12.91 12.90 -5.23
N SER A 51 12.85 13.25 -3.94
CA SER A 51 12.45 12.30 -2.88
C SER A 51 11.03 11.76 -3.11
N LYS A 52 10.08 12.60 -3.50
CA LYS A 52 8.71 12.18 -3.83
C LYS A 52 8.67 11.23 -5.03
N ILE A 53 9.43 11.54 -6.08
CA ILE A 53 9.51 10.68 -7.27
C ILE A 53 10.15 9.32 -6.92
N GLU A 54 11.20 9.34 -6.13
CA GLU A 54 11.88 8.11 -5.69
C GLU A 54 10.97 7.23 -4.83
N GLU A 55 10.23 7.84 -3.91
CA GLU A 55 9.21 7.16 -3.10
C GLU A 55 8.12 6.52 -3.98
N GLN A 56 7.59 7.26 -4.96
CA GLN A 56 6.63 6.72 -5.91
C GLN A 56 7.20 5.56 -6.74
N ASN A 57 8.42 5.71 -7.24
CA ASN A 57 9.08 4.65 -7.99
C ASN A 57 9.30 3.38 -7.15
N ASN A 58 9.65 3.53 -5.88
CA ASN A 58 9.82 2.40 -4.97
C ASN A 58 8.49 1.71 -4.67
N LEU A 59 7.40 2.49 -4.51
CA LEU A 59 6.05 1.96 -4.40
C LEU A 59 5.67 1.13 -5.64
N TYR A 60 5.86 1.69 -6.84
CA TYR A 60 5.57 0.96 -8.08
C TYR A 60 6.41 -0.31 -8.24
N LYS A 61 7.70 -0.26 -7.91
CA LYS A 61 8.56 -1.46 -7.93
C LYS A 61 8.05 -2.52 -6.97
N GLY A 62 7.61 -2.14 -5.77
CA GLY A 62 7.01 -3.05 -4.78
C GLY A 62 5.73 -3.69 -5.31
N ILE A 63 4.83 -2.91 -5.88
CA ILE A 63 3.60 -3.39 -6.52
C ILE A 63 3.95 -4.38 -7.64
N PHE A 64 4.85 -4.01 -8.56
CA PHE A 64 5.25 -4.86 -9.67
C PHE A 64 5.88 -6.20 -9.23
N ALA A 65 6.66 -6.19 -8.14
CA ALA A 65 7.26 -7.41 -7.61
C ALA A 65 6.19 -8.43 -7.19
N VAL A 66 5.10 -7.97 -6.57
CA VAL A 66 3.96 -8.82 -6.17
C VAL A 66 3.13 -9.27 -7.37
N LEU A 67 2.88 -8.38 -8.33
CA LEU A 67 2.03 -8.67 -9.49
C LEU A 67 2.69 -9.60 -10.52
N ARG A 68 4.01 -9.54 -10.66
CA ARG A 68 4.77 -10.24 -11.70
C ARG A 68 4.54 -11.77 -11.75
N PRO A 69 4.47 -12.51 -10.63
CA PRO A 69 4.18 -13.95 -10.66
C PRO A 69 2.82 -14.27 -11.29
N HIS A 70 1.76 -13.54 -10.92
CA HIS A 70 0.40 -13.73 -11.41
C HIS A 70 0.28 -13.38 -12.90
N LEU A 71 0.88 -12.25 -13.33
CA LEU A 71 0.97 -11.91 -14.76
C LEU A 71 1.68 -12.99 -15.59
N LYS A 72 2.72 -13.63 -15.02
CA LYS A 72 3.38 -14.76 -15.68
C LYS A 72 2.49 -15.99 -15.77
N LYS A 73 1.65 -16.28 -14.73
CA LYS A 73 0.69 -17.37 -14.74
C LYS A 73 -0.35 -17.14 -15.84
N ILE A 74 -0.97 -15.98 -15.88
CA ILE A 74 -1.93 -15.59 -16.94
C ILE A 74 -1.30 -15.77 -18.32
N LYS A 75 -0.11 -15.20 -18.55
CA LYS A 75 0.59 -15.32 -19.83
C LYS A 75 0.86 -16.78 -20.22
N LYS A 76 1.22 -17.63 -19.26
CA LYS A 76 1.45 -19.06 -19.52
C LYS A 76 0.17 -19.79 -19.91
N CYS A 77 -0.97 -19.47 -19.27
CA CYS A 77 -2.26 -20.06 -19.59
C CYS A 77 -2.66 -19.73 -21.03
N PHE A 78 -2.60 -18.45 -21.41
CA PHE A 78 -2.90 -18.04 -22.79
C PHE A 78 -1.92 -18.62 -23.83
N ALA A 79 -0.64 -18.74 -23.49
CA ALA A 79 0.36 -19.30 -24.42
C ALA A 79 0.18 -20.81 -24.68
N LYS A 80 -0.49 -21.53 -23.76
CA LYS A 80 -0.79 -22.95 -23.88
C LYS A 80 -2.16 -23.22 -24.52
N ALA A 81 -3.07 -22.26 -24.45
CA ALA A 81 -4.42 -22.39 -24.93
C ALA A 81 -4.46 -22.48 -26.48
N ILE A 82 -4.79 -23.65 -27.02
CA ILE A 82 -4.88 -23.93 -28.46
C ILE A 82 -6.35 -23.95 -28.87
N SER A 83 -7.20 -24.67 -28.12
CA SER A 83 -8.64 -24.74 -28.37
C SER A 83 -9.39 -23.51 -27.87
N GLU A 84 -10.62 -23.31 -28.35
CA GLU A 84 -11.47 -22.20 -27.88
C GLU A 84 -11.87 -22.39 -26.40
N GLU A 85 -12.08 -23.64 -25.96
CA GLU A 85 -12.36 -23.96 -24.56
C GLU A 85 -11.19 -23.60 -23.63
N GLU A 86 -9.95 -23.94 -24.03
CA GLU A 86 -8.76 -23.58 -23.26
C GLU A 86 -8.53 -22.06 -23.22
N LYS A 87 -8.88 -21.33 -24.29
CA LYS A 87 -8.82 -19.87 -24.32
C LYS A 87 -9.86 -19.25 -23.40
N GLU A 88 -11.08 -19.80 -23.36
CA GLU A 88 -12.13 -19.36 -22.46
C GLU A 88 -11.76 -19.60 -21.00
N GLU A 89 -11.18 -20.76 -20.67
CA GLU A 89 -10.66 -21.05 -19.33
C GLU A 89 -9.54 -20.08 -18.94
N ALA A 90 -8.59 -19.83 -19.84
CA ALA A 90 -7.52 -18.86 -19.61
C ALA A 90 -8.08 -17.43 -19.39
N LEU A 91 -9.18 -17.06 -20.08
CA LEU A 91 -9.83 -15.78 -19.89
C LEU A 91 -10.51 -15.69 -18.52
N ARG A 92 -11.24 -16.74 -18.10
CA ARG A 92 -11.85 -16.81 -16.76
C ARG A 92 -10.81 -16.65 -15.66
N LEU A 93 -9.69 -17.37 -15.77
CA LEU A 93 -8.54 -17.25 -14.87
C LEU A 93 -7.96 -15.83 -14.86
N ALA A 94 -7.84 -15.22 -16.03
CA ALA A 94 -7.34 -13.84 -16.15
C ALA A 94 -8.26 -12.82 -15.47
N VAL A 95 -9.58 -13.03 -15.48
CA VAL A 95 -10.53 -12.17 -14.75
C VAL A 95 -10.30 -12.26 -13.25
N VAL A 96 -10.22 -13.47 -12.68
CA VAL A 96 -9.97 -13.67 -11.25
C VAL A 96 -8.65 -13.03 -10.82
N TYR A 97 -7.55 -13.33 -11.51
CA TYR A 97 -6.26 -12.70 -11.21
C TYR A 97 -6.26 -11.19 -11.45
N GLY A 98 -7.03 -10.70 -12.45
CA GLY A 98 -7.16 -9.26 -12.72
C GLY A 98 -7.76 -8.50 -11.55
N VAL A 99 -8.81 -9.05 -10.94
CA VAL A 99 -9.43 -8.49 -9.73
C VAL A 99 -8.44 -8.49 -8.56
N TYR A 100 -7.77 -9.63 -8.33
CA TYR A 100 -6.73 -9.73 -7.30
C TYR A 100 -5.65 -8.66 -7.48
N LEU A 101 -5.07 -8.56 -8.68
CA LEU A 101 -4.02 -7.59 -8.99
C LEU A 101 -4.48 -6.14 -8.74
N LYS A 102 -5.70 -5.80 -9.14
CA LYS A 102 -6.31 -4.49 -8.91
C LYS A 102 -6.42 -4.19 -7.41
N ARG A 103 -6.99 -5.11 -6.63
CA ARG A 103 -7.21 -4.91 -5.19
C ARG A 103 -5.91 -4.90 -4.40
N ARG A 104 -4.97 -5.76 -4.75
CA ARG A 104 -3.65 -5.78 -4.14
C ARG A 104 -2.87 -4.48 -4.38
N SER A 105 -2.99 -3.91 -5.59
CA SER A 105 -2.42 -2.60 -5.91
C SER A 105 -3.07 -1.48 -5.09
N ASN A 106 -4.39 -1.52 -4.90
CA ASN A 106 -5.10 -0.55 -4.07
C ASN A 106 -4.61 -0.60 -2.62
N PHE A 107 -4.45 -1.79 -2.03
CA PHE A 107 -3.91 -1.93 -0.67
C PHE A 107 -2.49 -1.39 -0.56
N ALA A 108 -1.65 -1.60 -1.57
CA ALA A 108 -0.29 -1.05 -1.59
C ALA A 108 -0.30 0.49 -1.63
N MET A 109 -1.25 1.11 -2.32
CA MET A 109 -1.41 2.58 -2.31
C MET A 109 -1.91 3.10 -0.95
N LEU A 110 -2.80 2.35 -0.28
CA LEU A 110 -3.33 2.69 1.04
C LEU A 110 -2.31 2.46 2.17
N ALA A 111 -1.24 1.72 1.92
CA ALA A 111 -0.22 1.36 2.92
C ALA A 111 0.43 2.57 3.61
N LYS A 112 0.46 3.73 2.95
CA LYS A 112 0.99 4.97 3.53
C LYS A 112 0.25 5.43 4.80
N ASN A 113 -1.02 5.06 4.94
CA ASN A 113 -1.85 5.48 6.07
C ASN A 113 -1.70 4.59 7.30
N GLY A 114 -0.98 3.47 7.21
CA GLY A 114 -0.77 2.50 8.28
C GLY A 114 -2.03 1.70 8.67
N GLN A 115 -3.20 2.30 8.58
CA GLN A 115 -4.51 1.70 8.84
C GLN A 115 -5.44 1.90 7.64
N VAL A 116 -6.42 1.00 7.51
CA VAL A 116 -7.42 1.05 6.45
C VAL A 116 -8.79 0.67 7.02
N GLN A 117 -9.85 1.24 6.47
CA GLN A 117 -11.23 0.88 6.80
C GLN A 117 -11.50 -0.58 6.41
N LEU A 118 -12.14 -1.34 7.28
CA LEU A 118 -12.49 -2.74 7.01
C LEU A 118 -13.48 -2.89 5.84
N SER A 119 -14.22 -1.85 5.52
CA SER A 119 -15.04 -1.80 4.30
C SER A 119 -14.22 -1.99 3.02
N GLU A 120 -12.96 -1.53 2.98
CA GLU A 120 -12.10 -1.73 1.81
C GLU A 120 -11.73 -3.21 1.62
N LEU A 121 -11.47 -3.93 2.72
CA LEU A 121 -11.27 -5.38 2.68
C LEU A 121 -12.54 -6.10 2.23
N LEU A 122 -13.69 -5.71 2.78
CA LEU A 122 -14.98 -6.27 2.39
C LEU A 122 -15.26 -6.09 0.89
N TYR A 123 -15.03 -4.88 0.37
CA TYR A 123 -15.18 -4.61 -1.07
C TYR A 123 -14.20 -5.42 -1.91
N ALA A 124 -12.95 -5.59 -1.45
CA ALA A 124 -11.97 -6.40 -2.15
C ALA A 124 -12.42 -7.86 -2.25
N ILE A 125 -12.82 -8.47 -1.13
CA ILE A 125 -13.28 -9.86 -1.10
C ILE A 125 -14.57 -10.04 -1.90
N ARG A 126 -15.54 -9.13 -1.81
CA ARG A 126 -16.76 -9.19 -2.61
C ARG A 126 -16.47 -9.15 -4.10
N GLU A 127 -15.62 -8.24 -4.56
CA GLU A 127 -15.26 -8.18 -5.98
C GLU A 127 -14.55 -9.47 -6.44
N SER A 128 -13.67 -10.04 -5.61
CA SER A 128 -13.03 -11.31 -5.92
C SER A 128 -14.03 -12.47 -5.94
N THR A 129 -14.97 -12.52 -4.99
CA THR A 129 -16.01 -13.57 -4.96
C THR A 129 -17.00 -13.43 -6.13
N ASP A 130 -17.34 -12.21 -6.53
CA ASP A 130 -18.17 -11.97 -7.71
C ASP A 130 -17.51 -12.51 -8.99
N ALA A 131 -16.18 -12.41 -9.08
CA ALA A 131 -15.42 -12.95 -10.20
C ALA A 131 -15.48 -14.48 -10.29
N LEU A 132 -15.74 -15.20 -9.19
CA LEU A 132 -15.88 -16.66 -9.19
C LEU A 132 -17.12 -17.13 -9.97
N SER A 133 -18.11 -16.28 -10.19
CA SER A 133 -19.26 -16.57 -11.03
C SER A 133 -18.88 -16.97 -12.45
N PHE A 134 -17.73 -16.49 -12.97
CA PHE A 134 -17.19 -16.91 -14.27
C PHE A 134 -16.75 -18.38 -14.30
N TYR A 135 -16.47 -18.98 -13.14
CA TYR A 135 -16.22 -20.41 -12.98
C TYR A 135 -17.49 -21.21 -12.66
N GLY A 136 -18.65 -20.53 -12.57
CA GLY A 136 -19.90 -21.17 -12.16
C GLY A 136 -20.00 -21.43 -10.67
N ALA A 137 -19.06 -20.94 -9.86
CA ALA A 137 -19.09 -21.09 -8.41
C ALA A 137 -20.05 -20.08 -7.77
N ALA A 138 -20.92 -20.58 -6.87
CA ALA A 138 -21.75 -19.73 -6.03
C ALA A 138 -20.90 -19.12 -4.90
N ALA A 139 -20.93 -17.80 -4.72
CA ALA A 139 -20.14 -17.16 -3.68
C ALA A 139 -20.96 -16.23 -2.79
N SER A 140 -20.62 -16.18 -1.50
CA SER A 140 -21.25 -15.30 -0.52
C SER A 140 -20.25 -14.78 0.49
N VAL A 141 -20.42 -13.52 0.92
CA VAL A 141 -19.58 -12.86 1.92
C VAL A 141 -20.43 -12.34 3.08
N ILE A 142 -20.15 -12.81 4.28
CA ILE A 142 -20.77 -12.34 5.52
C ILE A 142 -19.72 -11.51 6.27
N PHE A 143 -20.09 -10.32 6.69
CA PHE A 143 -19.22 -9.44 7.46
C PHE A 143 -19.92 -8.98 8.74
N GLU A 144 -19.26 -9.20 9.88
CA GLU A 144 -19.73 -8.84 11.20
C GLU A 144 -18.68 -7.95 11.90
N GLY A 145 -19.00 -6.67 12.06
CA GLY A 145 -18.13 -5.66 12.67
C GLY A 145 -17.94 -4.44 11.79
N ASP A 146 -17.18 -3.50 12.33
CA ASP A 146 -16.80 -2.24 11.68
C ASP A 146 -15.42 -1.77 12.16
N GLY A 147 -14.98 -0.61 11.70
CA GLY A 147 -13.76 0.03 12.15
C GLY A 147 -12.60 -0.07 11.17
N THR A 148 -11.38 0.04 11.70
CA THR A 148 -10.13 0.02 10.95
C THR A 148 -9.24 -1.14 11.39
N ALA A 149 -8.36 -1.58 10.50
CA ALA A 149 -7.32 -2.55 10.80
C ALA A 149 -5.97 -2.09 10.23
N LEU A 150 -4.88 -2.69 10.72
CA LEU A 150 -3.56 -2.44 10.16
C LEU A 150 -3.51 -2.93 8.72
N ILE A 151 -2.98 -2.09 7.82
CA ILE A 151 -2.89 -2.42 6.39
C ILE A 151 -2.13 -3.73 6.15
N GLY A 152 -1.11 -4.04 6.97
CA GLY A 152 -0.38 -5.30 6.91
C GLY A 152 -1.26 -6.51 7.18
N GLN A 153 -2.16 -6.45 8.16
CA GLN A 153 -3.12 -7.52 8.48
C GLN A 153 -4.15 -7.69 7.37
N VAL A 154 -4.71 -6.57 6.87
CA VAL A 154 -5.68 -6.57 5.76
C VAL A 154 -5.08 -7.17 4.50
N THR A 155 -3.86 -6.75 4.15
CA THR A 155 -3.14 -7.27 2.99
C THR A 155 -2.87 -8.77 3.12
N PHE A 156 -2.39 -9.20 4.28
CA PHE A 156 -2.06 -10.60 4.55
C PHE A 156 -3.30 -11.49 4.53
N LEU A 157 -4.43 -11.00 5.09
CA LEU A 157 -5.69 -11.72 5.04
C LEU A 157 -6.21 -11.85 3.59
N TYR A 158 -6.10 -10.79 2.81
CA TYR A 158 -6.50 -10.83 1.42
C TYR A 158 -5.65 -11.79 0.58
N GLU A 159 -4.33 -11.85 0.83
CA GLU A 159 -3.43 -12.83 0.21
C GLU A 159 -3.78 -14.27 0.65
N PHE A 160 -4.14 -14.47 1.92
CA PHE A 160 -4.62 -15.78 2.40
C PHE A 160 -5.88 -16.22 1.68
N PHE A 161 -6.86 -15.31 1.54
CA PHE A 161 -8.10 -15.58 0.81
C PHE A 161 -7.79 -15.96 -0.65
N GLU A 162 -6.98 -15.19 -1.35
CA GLU A 162 -6.65 -15.45 -2.76
C GLU A 162 -5.88 -16.75 -2.95
N ASP A 163 -4.91 -17.07 -2.08
CA ASP A 163 -4.16 -18.33 -2.14
C ASP A 163 -5.09 -19.55 -1.87
N CYS A 164 -6.09 -19.42 -0.99
CA CYS A 164 -7.12 -20.44 -0.79
C CYS A 164 -7.99 -20.63 -2.05
N ILE A 165 -8.46 -19.53 -2.65
CA ILE A 165 -9.23 -19.60 -3.90
C ILE A 165 -8.40 -20.26 -5.01
N GLU A 166 -7.14 -19.82 -5.20
CA GLU A 166 -6.27 -20.35 -6.24
C GLU A 166 -6.06 -21.87 -6.09
N SER A 167 -5.98 -22.38 -4.85
CA SER A 167 -5.81 -23.82 -4.60
C SER A 167 -7.06 -24.63 -4.92
N ALA A 168 -8.25 -24.02 -4.87
CA ALA A 168 -9.51 -24.69 -5.13
C ALA A 168 -9.97 -24.62 -6.61
N LEU A 169 -9.47 -23.64 -7.37
CA LEU A 169 -9.75 -23.57 -8.80
C LEU A 169 -9.06 -24.73 -9.53
N PRO A 170 -9.66 -25.38 -10.54
CA PRO A 170 -10.90 -25.09 -11.25
C PRO A 170 -12.16 -25.82 -10.72
N ASP A 171 -12.05 -26.67 -9.72
CA ASP A 171 -13.12 -27.58 -9.28
C ASP A 171 -14.12 -26.90 -8.31
N LEU A 172 -13.90 -25.65 -7.94
CA LEU A 172 -14.69 -24.89 -6.98
C LEU A 172 -16.15 -24.76 -7.40
N SER A 173 -17.07 -25.25 -6.56
CA SER A 173 -18.52 -25.15 -6.77
C SER A 173 -19.19 -24.06 -5.92
N ALA A 174 -18.70 -23.84 -4.69
CA ALA A 174 -19.18 -22.79 -3.81
C ALA A 174 -18.09 -22.20 -2.93
N CYS A 175 -18.23 -20.92 -2.58
CA CYS A 175 -17.34 -20.18 -1.70
C CYS A 175 -18.14 -19.37 -0.68
N LEU A 176 -17.92 -19.62 0.61
CA LEU A 176 -18.47 -18.80 1.69
C LEU A 176 -17.32 -18.16 2.47
N VAL A 177 -17.30 -16.83 2.51
CA VAL A 177 -16.34 -16.08 3.32
C VAL A 177 -17.06 -15.41 4.46
N ARG A 178 -16.60 -15.65 5.68
CA ARG A 178 -17.05 -14.94 6.87
C ARG A 178 -15.90 -14.14 7.46
N LEU A 179 -16.09 -12.83 7.51
CA LEU A 179 -15.21 -11.90 8.19
C LEU A 179 -15.86 -11.43 9.48
N SER A 180 -15.12 -11.39 10.56
CA SER A 180 -15.59 -10.83 11.82
C SER A 180 -14.48 -10.08 12.55
N VAL A 181 -14.88 -9.10 13.36
CA VAL A 181 -13.98 -8.36 14.25
C VAL A 181 -14.45 -8.57 15.68
N ASN A 182 -13.64 -9.27 16.48
CA ASN A 182 -13.91 -9.56 17.87
C ASN A 182 -12.83 -8.91 18.74
N ASN A 183 -13.21 -8.02 19.65
CA ASN A 183 -12.27 -7.28 20.51
C ASN A 183 -11.15 -6.57 19.73
N GLY A 184 -11.46 -6.02 18.55
CA GLY A 184 -10.47 -5.36 17.68
C GLY A 184 -9.57 -6.31 16.89
N LEU A 185 -9.78 -7.62 17.00
CA LEU A 185 -9.02 -8.64 16.28
C LEU A 185 -9.81 -9.12 15.06
N LEU A 186 -9.12 -9.15 13.93
CA LEU A 186 -9.69 -9.55 12.66
C LEU A 186 -9.63 -11.08 12.50
N HIS A 187 -10.77 -11.66 12.13
CA HIS A 187 -10.92 -13.10 11.86
C HIS A 187 -11.51 -13.31 10.47
N CYS A 188 -10.98 -14.29 9.75
CA CYS A 188 -11.49 -14.73 8.47
C CYS A 188 -11.70 -16.24 8.49
N ARG A 189 -12.88 -16.68 8.08
CA ARG A 189 -13.19 -18.09 7.85
C ARG A 189 -13.69 -18.25 6.43
N ILE A 190 -13.11 -19.18 5.71
CA ILE A 190 -13.43 -19.49 4.32
C ILE A 190 -13.87 -20.94 4.25
N ALA A 191 -14.97 -21.21 3.59
CA ALA A 191 -15.40 -22.55 3.21
C ALA A 191 -15.47 -22.63 1.68
N LEU A 192 -14.72 -23.57 1.11
CA LEU A 192 -14.63 -23.82 -0.34
C LEU A 192 -15.12 -25.22 -0.60
N ASP A 193 -16.21 -25.33 -1.30
CA ASP A 193 -16.83 -26.60 -1.63
C ASP A 193 -16.24 -27.18 -2.92
N ASN A 194 -16.11 -28.51 -2.95
CA ASN A 194 -15.44 -29.27 -4.01
C ASN A 194 -13.94 -28.91 -4.18
N ALA A 195 -13.27 -28.54 -3.07
CA ALA A 195 -11.84 -28.24 -3.06
C ALA A 195 -11.02 -29.53 -2.86
N ARG A 196 -10.32 -29.97 -3.90
CA ARG A 196 -9.46 -31.17 -3.86
C ARG A 196 -8.10 -30.91 -3.26
N GLU A 197 -7.63 -29.67 -3.34
CA GLU A 197 -6.33 -29.24 -2.82
C GLU A 197 -6.51 -28.09 -1.83
N SER A 198 -5.53 -27.92 -0.97
CA SER A 198 -5.46 -26.80 -0.03
C SER A 198 -4.08 -26.16 -0.06
N ILE A 199 -3.98 -24.93 0.44
CA ILE A 199 -2.68 -24.33 0.72
C ILE A 199 -1.93 -25.20 1.76
N PRO A 200 -0.58 -25.18 1.78
CA PRO A 200 0.21 -25.97 2.71
C PRO A 200 -0.06 -25.56 4.17
N GLU A 201 -0.01 -26.51 5.12
CA GLU A 201 -0.23 -26.25 6.54
C GLU A 201 0.74 -25.21 7.13
N ASN A 202 1.96 -25.13 6.59
CA ASN A 202 2.96 -24.14 6.99
C ASN A 202 2.92 -22.86 6.13
N TRP A 203 1.75 -22.57 5.54
CA TRP A 203 1.57 -21.39 4.70
C TRP A 203 2.08 -20.14 5.40
N ARG A 204 3.08 -19.50 4.79
CA ARG A 204 3.71 -18.24 5.23
C ARG A 204 3.97 -18.17 6.74
N SER A 205 4.44 -19.26 7.36
CA SER A 205 4.61 -19.38 8.83
C SER A 205 5.41 -18.22 9.44
N ARG A 206 6.47 -17.76 8.78
CA ARG A 206 7.29 -16.62 9.25
C ARG A 206 6.52 -15.29 9.27
N GLU A 207 5.66 -15.06 8.30
CA GLU A 207 4.79 -13.88 8.25
C GLU A 207 3.67 -14.00 9.27
N CYS A 208 3.11 -15.19 9.48
CA CYS A 208 2.16 -15.47 10.54
C CYS A 208 2.74 -15.09 11.90
N GLU A 209 3.93 -15.56 12.24
CA GLU A 209 4.63 -15.20 13.49
C GLU A 209 4.80 -13.69 13.65
N LYS A 210 5.26 -13.00 12.60
CA LYS A 210 5.47 -11.54 12.62
C LYS A 210 4.19 -10.75 12.83
N LEU A 211 3.06 -11.23 12.34
CA LEU A 211 1.78 -10.55 12.41
C LEU A 211 0.92 -11.03 13.59
N GLY A 212 1.38 -11.99 14.36
CA GLY A 212 0.58 -12.65 15.42
C GLY A 212 -0.63 -13.38 14.84
N ALA A 213 -0.47 -13.93 13.62
CA ALA A 213 -1.54 -14.62 12.92
C ALA A 213 -1.44 -16.14 13.12
N SER A 214 -2.58 -16.79 13.15
CA SER A 214 -2.71 -18.26 13.15
C SER A 214 -3.57 -18.71 11.99
N VAL A 215 -3.12 -19.77 11.31
CA VAL A 215 -3.83 -20.42 10.22
C VAL A 215 -4.26 -21.81 10.66
N ARG A 216 -5.50 -22.18 10.36
CA ARG A 216 -6.02 -23.52 10.53
C ARG A 216 -6.73 -23.97 9.27
N LEU A 217 -6.39 -25.15 8.80
CA LEU A 217 -6.94 -25.78 7.60
C LEU A 217 -7.57 -27.12 8.00
N GLN A 218 -8.74 -27.40 7.45
CA GLN A 218 -9.45 -28.66 7.64
C GLN A 218 -10.22 -28.98 6.37
N ILE A 219 -10.08 -30.21 5.88
CA ILE A 219 -10.90 -30.71 4.77
C ILE A 219 -11.88 -31.71 5.36
N GLN A 220 -13.15 -31.51 5.09
CA GLN A 220 -14.23 -32.42 5.51
C GLN A 220 -15.26 -32.49 4.38
N ASP A 221 -15.61 -33.70 3.96
CA ASP A 221 -16.63 -33.95 2.93
C ASP A 221 -16.41 -33.13 1.66
N GLU A 222 -15.17 -33.11 1.14
CA GLU A 222 -14.71 -32.34 -0.03
C GLU A 222 -14.80 -30.80 0.13
N THR A 223 -15.12 -30.31 1.33
CA THR A 223 -15.13 -28.88 1.65
C THR A 223 -13.86 -28.52 2.43
N LEU A 224 -13.11 -27.53 1.92
CA LEU A 224 -11.98 -26.93 2.62
C LEU A 224 -12.49 -25.83 3.56
N TYR A 225 -12.23 -25.98 4.84
CA TYR A 225 -12.41 -24.95 5.85
C TYR A 225 -11.06 -24.34 6.18
N ALA A 226 -10.86 -23.10 5.81
CA ALA A 226 -9.64 -22.35 6.08
C ALA A 226 -9.96 -21.18 7.03
N THR A 227 -9.19 -21.04 8.09
CA THR A 227 -9.38 -19.97 9.09
C THR A 227 -8.06 -19.23 9.29
N LEU A 228 -8.11 -17.91 9.20
CA LEU A 228 -7.02 -17.00 9.60
C LEU A 228 -7.54 -16.13 10.74
N SER A 229 -6.80 -16.05 11.84
CA SER A 229 -7.09 -15.17 12.96
C SER A 229 -5.83 -14.46 13.44
N PHE A 230 -6.00 -13.19 13.81
CA PHE A 230 -4.93 -12.40 14.43
C PHE A 230 -5.13 -12.45 15.94
N GLY A 231 -4.06 -12.72 16.69
CA GLY A 231 -4.04 -12.70 18.17
C GLY A 231 -3.67 -11.32 18.70
N GLU A 232 -3.92 -11.10 20.00
CA GLU A 232 -3.36 -9.95 20.70
C GLU A 232 -1.83 -10.04 20.63
N ARG A 233 -1.18 -8.94 20.19
CA ARG A 233 0.26 -8.83 20.37
C ARG A 233 0.50 -8.68 21.86
N GLU A 234 1.05 -9.70 22.51
CA GLU A 234 1.78 -9.45 23.75
C GLU A 234 2.82 -8.36 23.44
N ALA A 235 2.65 -7.21 24.06
CA ALA A 235 3.66 -6.16 23.99
C ALA A 235 4.94 -6.77 24.56
N ILE A 236 5.90 -7.05 23.69
CA ILE A 236 7.26 -7.36 24.12
C ILE A 236 7.76 -6.08 24.79
N VAL A 237 7.73 -6.07 26.10
CA VAL A 237 8.30 -5.03 26.98
C VAL A 237 9.81 -5.07 26.90
#